data_e9f156587bbf96bea2bc478d907dbba6
#
_entry.id   e9f156587bbf96bea2bc478d907dbba6
#
_cell.length_a   1.000
_cell.length_b   1.000
_cell.length_c   1.000
_cell.angle_alpha   90.00
_cell.angle_beta   90.00
_cell.angle_gamma   90.00
#
_symmetry.space_group_name_H-M   'P 1'
#
loop_
_entity.id
_entity.type
_entity.pdbx_description
1 polymer ?
#
loop_
_entity_poly.entity_id
_entity_poly.type
_entity_poly.pdbx_seq_one_letter_code
_entity_poly.pdbx_strand_id
1 'polypeptide(L)'
;MHLLLLHGFTSHPVLTLGPLPERLKEAGWEVRQPALPGHGTRPEDLLKVRFQDWLLAAEEAYLELPEPRGVVGLSMGGLLAAHLAARHPTKALVALAPAFALKNPLAPYLHWLIPRFPGPPSIEDPELRKRNPNYPYFPTRAVLELLALMHKTPEVLPRVKARALVVEAGKDRVVKGVDRYFALLGSPRKDYLVFPESGHDLLLDRDREAVARAVRDWLLASDNYLQ
;
A
#
# COMPACT_ATOMS: atom_id res chain seq x y z
N MET A 1 8.08 14.87 11.49
CA MET A 1 8.24 13.48 11.02
C MET A 1 8.28 13.48 9.49
N HIS A 2 9.11 12.61 8.91
CA HIS A 2 9.22 12.42 7.46
C HIS A 2 8.46 11.14 7.07
N LEU A 3 7.68 11.21 6.01
CA LEU A 3 6.78 10.13 5.61
C LEU A 3 7.14 9.58 4.22
N LEU A 4 7.40 8.28 4.15
CA LEU A 4 7.47 7.57 2.89
C LEU A 4 6.08 7.06 2.54
N LEU A 5 5.60 7.38 1.33
CA LEU A 5 4.35 6.87 0.80
C LEU A 5 4.62 5.89 -0.35
N LEU A 6 4.12 4.67 -0.21
CA LEU A 6 4.33 3.59 -1.16
C LEU A 6 3.01 3.21 -1.85
N HIS A 7 3.02 3.26 -3.17
CA HIS A 7 1.87 2.89 -4.01
C HIS A 7 1.71 1.36 -4.15
N GLY A 8 0.62 0.93 -4.78
CA GLY A 8 0.30 -0.48 -5.03
C GLY A 8 0.93 -1.05 -6.30
N PHE A 9 0.70 -2.35 -6.53
CA PHE A 9 1.05 -3.05 -7.76
C PHE A 9 0.20 -2.51 -8.93
N THR A 10 0.82 -2.26 -10.08
CA THR A 10 0.22 -1.61 -11.26
C THR A 10 -0.29 -0.19 -11.06
N SER A 11 -0.08 0.40 -9.89
CA SER A 11 -0.53 1.74 -9.55
C SER A 11 0.32 2.83 -10.19
N HIS A 12 -0.30 3.98 -10.48
CA HIS A 12 0.45 5.19 -10.80
C HIS A 12 1.17 5.68 -9.54
N PRO A 13 2.48 5.94 -9.55
CA PRO A 13 3.28 6.19 -8.34
C PRO A 13 2.77 7.33 -7.45
N VAL A 14 2.21 8.36 -8.06
CA VAL A 14 1.74 9.57 -7.36
C VAL A 14 0.22 9.63 -7.31
N LEU A 15 -0.45 9.54 -8.46
CA LEU A 15 -1.89 9.81 -8.56
C LEU A 15 -2.75 8.83 -7.78
N THR A 16 -2.32 7.57 -7.62
CA THR A 16 -3.06 6.55 -6.85
C THR A 16 -3.20 6.90 -5.37
N LEU A 17 -2.31 7.74 -4.85
CA LEU A 17 -2.36 8.18 -3.46
C LEU A 17 -3.37 9.32 -3.21
N GLY A 18 -4.05 9.78 -4.25
CA GLY A 18 -5.16 10.72 -4.19
C GLY A 18 -4.84 11.97 -3.37
N PRO A 19 -5.77 12.39 -2.48
CA PRO A 19 -5.58 13.59 -1.68
C PRO A 19 -4.61 13.41 -0.48
N LEU A 20 -4.21 12.18 -0.16
CA LEU A 20 -3.43 11.89 1.04
C LEU A 20 -2.12 12.68 1.15
N PRO A 21 -1.27 12.76 0.11
CA PRO A 21 -0.01 13.50 0.21
C PRO A 21 -0.20 14.96 0.59
N GLU A 22 -1.21 15.62 0.02
CA GLU A 22 -1.51 17.03 0.32
C GLU A 22 -2.00 17.21 1.77
N ARG A 23 -2.89 16.31 2.24
CA ARG A 23 -3.38 16.36 3.63
C ARG A 23 -2.26 16.15 4.65
N LEU A 24 -1.24 15.36 4.31
CA LEU A 24 -0.07 15.15 5.18
C LEU A 24 0.88 16.37 5.17
N LYS A 25 1.10 16.98 4.01
CA LYS A 25 1.89 18.21 3.89
C LYS A 25 1.23 19.39 4.62
N GLU A 26 -0.10 19.53 4.52
CA GLU A 26 -0.88 20.54 5.27
C GLU A 26 -0.72 20.38 6.80
N ALA A 27 -0.46 19.16 7.29
CA ALA A 27 -0.16 18.86 8.69
C ALA A 27 1.31 19.12 9.07
N GLY A 28 2.15 19.62 8.15
CA GLY A 28 3.54 19.97 8.39
C GLY A 28 4.53 18.83 8.23
N TRP A 29 4.15 17.71 7.64
CA TRP A 29 5.08 16.60 7.37
C TRP A 29 5.70 16.69 5.98
N GLU A 30 6.97 16.33 5.89
CA GLU A 30 7.61 16.08 4.62
C GLU A 30 7.21 14.71 4.08
N VAL A 31 6.84 14.67 2.81
CA VAL A 31 6.29 13.48 2.15
C VAL A 31 7.15 13.12 0.94
N ARG A 32 7.59 11.87 0.87
CA ARG A 32 8.29 11.30 -0.28
C ARG A 32 7.46 10.19 -0.92
N GLN A 33 7.35 10.23 -2.24
CA GLN A 33 6.58 9.28 -3.06
C GLN A 33 7.46 8.74 -4.19
N PRO A 34 8.27 7.69 -3.94
CA PRO A 34 9.10 7.10 -5.00
C PRO A 34 8.25 6.32 -6.00
N ALA A 35 8.64 6.34 -7.26
CA ALA A 35 8.18 5.36 -8.22
C ALA A 35 8.96 4.05 -8.01
N LEU A 36 8.26 2.99 -7.66
CA LEU A 36 8.88 1.66 -7.52
C LEU A 36 9.23 1.09 -8.91
N PRO A 37 10.27 0.25 -9.03
CA PRO A 37 10.68 -0.34 -10.30
C PRO A 37 9.50 -0.92 -11.10
N GLY A 38 9.44 -0.62 -12.39
CA GLY A 38 8.39 -1.08 -13.30
C GLY A 38 7.08 -0.29 -13.24
N HIS A 39 6.97 0.76 -12.41
CA HIS A 39 5.79 1.60 -12.28
C HIS A 39 6.02 3.01 -12.85
N GLY A 40 4.93 3.67 -13.27
CA GLY A 40 4.98 5.00 -13.88
C GLY A 40 5.54 5.02 -15.31
N THR A 41 5.67 3.88 -15.96
CA THR A 41 6.18 3.68 -17.32
C THR A 41 5.17 2.89 -18.15
N ARG A 42 5.43 1.60 -18.39
CA ARG A 42 4.56 0.68 -19.13
C ARG A 42 4.30 -0.59 -18.33
N PRO A 43 3.12 -1.23 -18.47
CA PRO A 43 2.82 -2.47 -17.76
C PRO A 43 3.88 -3.57 -17.97
N GLU A 44 4.43 -3.68 -19.19
CA GLU A 44 5.43 -4.69 -19.55
C GLU A 44 6.74 -4.56 -18.79
N ASP A 45 7.07 -3.37 -18.30
CA ASP A 45 8.31 -3.15 -17.53
C ASP A 45 8.27 -3.89 -16.18
N LEU A 46 7.07 -4.20 -15.67
CA LEU A 46 6.91 -5.08 -14.50
C LEU A 46 7.42 -6.50 -14.72
N LEU A 47 7.47 -6.98 -15.99
CA LEU A 47 7.98 -8.31 -16.31
C LEU A 47 9.50 -8.47 -16.07
N LYS A 48 10.23 -7.36 -15.94
CA LYS A 48 11.67 -7.29 -15.71
C LYS A 48 12.03 -7.16 -14.24
N VAL A 49 11.03 -6.96 -13.37
CA VAL A 49 11.20 -6.62 -11.96
C VAL A 49 10.90 -7.82 -11.09
N ARG A 50 11.68 -7.99 -10.04
CA ARG A 50 11.45 -8.96 -8.97
C ARG A 50 10.96 -8.25 -7.71
N PHE A 51 10.29 -8.97 -6.82
CA PHE A 51 9.80 -8.36 -5.57
C PHE A 51 10.94 -7.80 -4.70
N GLN A 52 12.16 -8.38 -4.78
CA GLN A 52 13.34 -7.85 -4.10
C GLN A 52 13.71 -6.44 -4.58
N ASP A 53 13.51 -6.15 -5.88
CA ASP A 53 13.80 -4.82 -6.43
C ASP A 53 12.86 -3.77 -5.84
N TRP A 54 11.58 -4.11 -5.61
CA TRP A 54 10.65 -3.23 -4.91
C TRP A 54 11.04 -3.00 -3.45
N LEU A 55 11.46 -4.08 -2.74
CA LEU A 55 11.94 -3.97 -1.36
C LEU A 55 13.17 -3.07 -1.27
N LEU A 56 14.15 -3.27 -2.15
CA LEU A 56 15.39 -2.49 -2.17
C LEU A 56 15.10 -1.02 -2.46
N ALA A 57 14.33 -0.71 -3.51
CA ALA A 57 13.98 0.67 -3.86
C ALA A 57 13.19 1.39 -2.75
N ALA A 58 12.27 0.67 -2.08
CA ALA A 58 11.54 1.21 -0.94
C ALA A 58 12.46 1.46 0.26
N GLU A 59 13.40 0.56 0.52
CA GLU A 59 14.37 0.67 1.62
C GLU A 59 15.35 1.83 1.40
N GLU A 60 15.90 1.97 0.19
CA GLU A 60 16.76 3.09 -0.19
C GLU A 60 16.04 4.42 0.01
N ALA A 61 14.82 4.56 -0.54
CA ALA A 61 14.01 5.77 -0.38
C ALA A 61 13.67 6.07 1.10
N TYR A 62 13.48 5.04 1.92
CA TYR A 62 13.20 5.18 3.34
C TYR A 62 14.41 5.65 4.13
N LEU A 63 15.58 5.09 3.85
CA LEU A 63 16.83 5.41 4.56
C LEU A 63 17.36 6.81 4.23
N GLU A 64 17.01 7.35 3.05
CA GLU A 64 17.34 8.73 2.69
C GLU A 64 16.52 9.78 3.46
N LEU A 65 15.41 9.40 4.10
CA LEU A 65 14.64 10.32 4.91
C LEU A 65 15.32 10.56 6.26
N PRO A 66 15.32 11.81 6.76
CA PRO A 66 15.75 12.08 8.14
C PRO A 66 14.82 11.43 9.16
N GLU A 67 15.33 11.12 10.34
CA GLU A 67 14.50 10.67 11.47
C GLU A 67 13.80 11.87 12.15
N PRO A 68 12.65 11.68 12.78
CA PRO A 68 11.87 10.44 12.88
C PRO A 68 11.07 10.14 11.59
N ARG A 69 11.02 8.86 11.20
CA ARG A 69 10.41 8.36 9.98
C ARG A 69 9.09 7.65 10.24
N GLY A 70 8.15 7.80 9.32
CA GLY A 70 6.95 6.98 9.22
C GLY A 70 6.77 6.44 7.79
N VAL A 71 5.95 5.43 7.64
CA VAL A 71 5.65 4.84 6.33
C VAL A 71 4.17 4.59 6.17
N VAL A 72 3.66 4.94 5.01
CA VAL A 72 2.27 4.70 4.58
C VAL A 72 2.31 3.88 3.29
N GLY A 73 1.61 2.78 3.23
CA GLY A 73 1.58 1.93 2.05
C GLY A 73 0.18 1.51 1.63
N LEU A 74 -0.12 1.65 0.34
CA LEU A 74 -1.36 1.17 -0.28
C LEU A 74 -1.12 -0.19 -0.92
N SER A 75 -1.97 -1.17 -0.63
CA SER A 75 -1.95 -2.50 -1.28
C SER A 75 -0.58 -3.19 -1.14
N MET A 76 0.14 -3.44 -2.25
CA MET A 76 1.53 -3.91 -2.24
C MET A 76 2.43 -3.00 -1.37
N GLY A 77 2.23 -1.68 -1.45
CA GLY A 77 2.94 -0.73 -0.61
C GLY A 77 2.77 -0.98 0.89
N GLY A 78 1.61 -1.50 1.32
CA GLY A 78 1.36 -1.90 2.70
C GLY A 78 2.21 -3.10 3.15
N LEU A 79 2.54 -4.01 2.22
CA LEU A 79 3.47 -5.11 2.48
C LEU A 79 4.90 -4.60 2.61
N LEU A 80 5.34 -3.77 1.67
CA LEU A 80 6.67 -3.15 1.70
C LEU A 80 6.86 -2.32 2.97
N ALA A 81 5.85 -1.53 3.36
CA ALA A 81 5.84 -0.75 4.59
C ALA A 81 6.05 -1.61 5.84
N ALA A 82 5.43 -2.80 5.91
CA ALA A 82 5.63 -3.74 7.00
C ALA A 82 7.08 -4.28 7.03
N HIS A 83 7.66 -4.59 5.86
CA HIS A 83 9.06 -5.02 5.77
C HIS A 83 10.02 -3.93 6.27
N LEU A 84 9.79 -2.66 5.93
CA LEU A 84 10.57 -1.53 6.42
C LEU A 84 10.44 -1.36 7.93
N ALA A 85 9.20 -1.34 8.44
CA ALA A 85 8.93 -1.16 9.86
C ALA A 85 9.41 -2.32 10.74
N ALA A 86 9.59 -3.53 10.16
CA ALA A 86 10.16 -4.68 10.84
C ALA A 86 11.70 -4.66 10.92
N ARG A 87 12.36 -3.89 10.04
CA ARG A 87 13.82 -3.84 9.91
C ARG A 87 14.45 -2.57 10.45
N HIS A 88 13.71 -1.46 10.40
CA HIS A 88 14.24 -0.13 10.70
C HIS A 88 13.43 0.58 11.78
N PRO A 89 14.04 1.49 12.55
CA PRO A 89 13.33 2.38 13.46
C PRO A 89 12.23 3.14 12.70
N THR A 90 10.98 2.87 13.07
CA THR A 90 9.79 3.43 12.42
C THR A 90 8.83 3.92 13.49
N LYS A 91 8.42 5.18 13.41
CA LYS A 91 7.51 5.81 14.38
C LYS A 91 6.07 5.37 14.17
N ALA A 92 5.64 5.33 12.90
CA ALA A 92 4.28 4.98 12.51
C ALA A 92 4.27 4.17 11.21
N LEU A 93 3.44 3.13 11.19
CA LEU A 93 3.10 2.33 10.01
C LEU A 93 1.61 2.54 9.71
N VAL A 94 1.28 2.93 8.47
CA VAL A 94 -0.10 2.92 7.97
C VAL A 94 -0.18 1.98 6.78
N ALA A 95 -1.06 0.98 6.85
CA ALA A 95 -1.33 0.04 5.78
C ALA A 95 -2.76 0.21 5.27
N LEU A 96 -2.91 0.67 4.04
CA LEU A 96 -4.19 0.90 3.36
C LEU A 96 -4.48 -0.27 2.43
N ALA A 97 -5.57 -1.00 2.69
CA ALA A 97 -5.95 -2.20 1.94
C ALA A 97 -4.74 -3.11 1.62
N PRO A 98 -3.90 -3.50 2.62
CA PRO A 98 -2.67 -4.23 2.36
C PRO A 98 -2.96 -5.52 1.59
N ALA A 99 -2.17 -5.79 0.56
CA ALA A 99 -2.34 -6.94 -0.33
C ALA A 99 -1.90 -8.25 0.33
N PHE A 100 -2.53 -8.62 1.45
CA PHE A 100 -2.13 -9.79 2.23
C PHE A 100 -2.38 -11.12 1.50
N ALA A 101 -3.50 -11.23 0.78
CA ALA A 101 -3.79 -12.33 -0.11
C ALA A 101 -4.70 -11.87 -1.25
N LEU A 102 -4.57 -12.47 -2.44
CA LEU A 102 -5.49 -12.23 -3.56
C LEU A 102 -6.80 -13.00 -3.37
N LYS A 103 -7.92 -12.42 -3.80
CA LYS A 103 -9.20 -13.14 -3.88
C LYS A 103 -9.16 -14.25 -4.92
N ASN A 104 -8.42 -14.06 -6.02
CA ASN A 104 -8.19 -15.07 -7.06
C ASN A 104 -6.69 -15.37 -7.21
N PRO A 105 -6.10 -16.24 -6.36
CA PRO A 105 -4.66 -16.49 -6.37
C PRO A 105 -4.19 -17.45 -7.49
N LEU A 106 -5.10 -18.13 -8.18
CA LEU A 106 -4.72 -19.15 -9.18
C LEU A 106 -4.49 -18.56 -10.58
N ALA A 107 -5.15 -17.44 -10.92
CA ALA A 107 -5.05 -16.83 -12.25
C ALA A 107 -3.59 -16.55 -12.69
N PRO A 108 -2.68 -16.08 -11.82
CA PRO A 108 -1.29 -15.83 -12.20
C PRO A 108 -0.51 -17.06 -12.68
N TYR A 109 -0.86 -18.25 -12.24
CA TYR A 109 -0.19 -19.48 -12.67
C TYR A 109 -0.54 -19.90 -14.09
N LEU A 110 -1.57 -19.27 -14.69
CA LEU A 110 -1.97 -19.46 -16.08
C LEU A 110 -1.33 -18.43 -17.02
N HIS A 111 -0.23 -17.79 -16.61
CA HIS A 111 0.39 -16.69 -17.37
C HIS A 111 0.82 -17.04 -18.80
N TRP A 112 1.05 -18.30 -19.09
CA TRP A 112 1.39 -18.79 -20.42
C TRP A 112 0.19 -18.88 -21.37
N LEU A 113 -1.04 -19.04 -20.83
CA LEU A 113 -2.29 -18.97 -21.57
C LEU A 113 -2.88 -17.56 -21.58
N ILE A 114 -2.78 -16.85 -20.45
CA ILE A 114 -3.35 -15.53 -20.22
C ILE A 114 -2.23 -14.59 -19.85
N PRO A 115 -1.50 -14.00 -20.82
CA PRO A 115 -0.33 -13.17 -20.53
C PRO A 115 -0.67 -11.84 -19.85
N ARG A 116 -1.92 -11.40 -19.94
CA ARG A 116 -2.44 -10.18 -19.31
C ARG A 116 -3.94 -10.30 -19.03
N PHE A 117 -4.41 -9.64 -17.99
CA PHE A 117 -5.83 -9.56 -17.66
C PHE A 117 -6.17 -8.20 -17.02
N PRO A 118 -7.40 -7.68 -17.19
CA PRO A 118 -7.79 -6.36 -16.70
C PRO A 118 -7.87 -6.27 -15.15
N GLY A 119 -7.94 -7.39 -14.47
CA GLY A 119 -8.19 -7.42 -13.04
C GLY A 119 -9.65 -7.10 -12.66
N PRO A 120 -10.02 -7.29 -11.40
CA PRO A 120 -11.29 -6.86 -10.88
C PRO A 120 -11.34 -5.34 -10.71
N PRO A 121 -12.55 -4.71 -10.72
CA PRO A 121 -12.69 -3.30 -10.42
C PRO A 121 -12.12 -2.96 -9.03
N SER A 122 -11.22 -2.00 -8.98
CA SER A 122 -10.57 -1.52 -7.75
C SER A 122 -11.22 -0.27 -7.17
N ILE A 123 -12.04 0.43 -7.96
CA ILE A 123 -12.81 1.63 -7.61
C ILE A 123 -14.28 1.30 -7.78
N GLU A 124 -15.10 1.49 -6.74
CA GLU A 124 -16.53 1.19 -6.77
C GLU A 124 -17.34 2.24 -7.52
N ASP A 125 -16.99 3.53 -7.37
CA ASP A 125 -17.68 4.61 -8.07
C ASP A 125 -17.39 4.54 -9.57
N PRO A 126 -18.43 4.41 -10.45
CA PRO A 126 -18.24 4.26 -11.90
C PRO A 126 -17.61 5.49 -12.57
N GLU A 127 -17.90 6.71 -12.09
CA GLU A 127 -17.36 7.93 -12.69
C GLU A 127 -15.90 8.13 -12.30
N LEU A 128 -15.53 7.80 -11.05
CA LEU A 128 -14.14 7.84 -10.62
C LEU A 128 -13.32 6.75 -11.30
N ARG A 129 -13.89 5.57 -11.52
CA ARG A 129 -13.24 4.45 -12.22
C ARG A 129 -12.81 4.82 -13.64
N LYS A 130 -13.57 5.64 -14.36
CA LYS A 130 -13.20 6.12 -15.70
C LYS A 130 -11.92 6.94 -15.73
N ARG A 131 -11.54 7.51 -14.58
CA ARG A 131 -10.35 8.36 -14.40
C ARG A 131 -9.22 7.63 -13.67
N ASN A 132 -9.30 6.30 -13.57
CA ASN A 132 -8.26 5.50 -12.90
C ASN A 132 -6.90 5.70 -13.59
N PRO A 133 -5.87 6.21 -12.88
CA PRO A 133 -4.55 6.47 -13.45
C PRO A 133 -3.65 5.23 -13.51
N ASN A 134 -4.11 4.12 -12.95
CA ASN A 134 -3.35 2.88 -12.85
C ASN A 134 -3.22 2.18 -14.20
N TYR A 135 -2.31 1.22 -14.30
CA TYR A 135 -2.19 0.43 -15.52
C TYR A 135 -3.50 -0.27 -15.88
N PRO A 136 -3.86 -0.33 -17.17
CA PRO A 136 -5.16 -0.85 -17.60
C PRO A 136 -5.27 -2.38 -17.50
N TYR A 137 -4.15 -3.07 -17.24
CA TYR A 137 -4.10 -4.52 -17.07
C TYR A 137 -2.90 -4.94 -16.22
N PHE A 138 -3.00 -6.15 -15.72
CA PHE A 138 -1.93 -6.84 -14.99
C PHE A 138 -1.15 -7.73 -15.96
N PRO A 139 0.17 -7.55 -16.10
CA PRO A 139 1.02 -8.57 -16.70
C PRO A 139 1.01 -9.81 -15.80
N THR A 140 0.39 -10.89 -16.25
CA THR A 140 0.04 -12.04 -15.40
C THR A 140 1.27 -12.64 -14.72
N ARG A 141 2.40 -12.76 -15.45
CA ARG A 141 3.65 -13.26 -14.88
C ARG A 141 4.20 -12.36 -13.77
N ALA A 142 4.05 -11.04 -13.88
CA ALA A 142 4.54 -10.11 -12.86
C ALA A 142 3.76 -10.26 -11.53
N VAL A 143 2.52 -10.75 -11.56
CA VAL A 143 1.74 -11.04 -10.36
C VAL A 143 2.38 -12.14 -9.52
N LEU A 144 3.18 -13.04 -10.11
CA LEU A 144 3.92 -14.06 -9.36
C LEU A 144 4.94 -13.44 -8.38
N GLU A 145 5.53 -12.30 -8.75
CA GLU A 145 6.43 -11.55 -7.87
C GLU A 145 5.66 -10.93 -6.70
N LEU A 146 4.45 -10.41 -6.96
CA LEU A 146 3.57 -9.95 -5.90
C LEU A 146 3.17 -11.09 -4.95
N LEU A 147 2.85 -12.28 -5.48
CA LEU A 147 2.54 -13.46 -4.65
C LEU A 147 3.75 -13.88 -3.81
N ALA A 148 4.96 -13.80 -4.35
CA ALA A 148 6.18 -14.08 -3.60
C ALA A 148 6.37 -13.10 -2.42
N LEU A 149 6.12 -11.79 -2.63
CA LEU A 149 6.13 -10.80 -1.57
C LEU A 149 5.04 -11.08 -0.52
N MET A 150 3.81 -11.40 -0.95
CA MET A 150 2.71 -11.79 -0.06
C MET A 150 3.10 -12.99 0.81
N HIS A 151 3.75 -13.98 0.23
CA HIS A 151 4.18 -15.17 0.96
C HIS A 151 5.23 -14.87 2.04
N LYS A 152 6.10 -13.89 1.80
CA LYS A 152 7.17 -13.48 2.74
C LYS A 152 6.68 -12.52 3.83
N THR A 153 5.61 -11.80 3.62
CA THR A 153 5.15 -10.76 4.54
C THR A 153 4.72 -11.28 5.92
N PRO A 154 4.01 -12.42 6.06
CA PRO A 154 3.64 -12.95 7.38
C PRO A 154 4.82 -13.19 8.34
N GLU A 155 6.01 -13.47 7.81
CA GLU A 155 7.23 -13.71 8.60
C GLU A 155 7.75 -12.43 9.28
N VAL A 156 7.44 -11.25 8.72
CA VAL A 156 7.93 -9.96 9.24
C VAL A 156 6.94 -9.23 10.12
N LEU A 157 5.63 -9.45 9.94
CA LEU A 157 4.57 -8.75 10.68
C LEU A 157 4.73 -8.81 12.21
N PRO A 158 5.09 -9.97 12.85
CA PRO A 158 5.29 -10.02 14.30
C PRO A 158 6.46 -9.17 14.81
N ARG A 159 7.39 -8.79 13.93
CA ARG A 159 8.56 -7.96 14.28
C ARG A 159 8.30 -6.47 14.20
N VAL A 160 7.18 -6.03 13.61
CA VAL A 160 6.80 -4.62 13.56
C VAL A 160 6.52 -4.12 14.97
N LYS A 161 7.28 -3.11 15.42
CA LYS A 161 7.13 -2.46 16.71
C LYS A 161 6.59 -1.03 16.63
N ALA A 162 6.54 -0.48 15.40
CA ALA A 162 5.93 0.82 15.13
C ALA A 162 4.45 0.82 15.55
N ARG A 163 3.95 1.96 16.01
CA ARG A 163 2.50 2.17 16.10
C ARG A 163 1.90 1.96 14.71
N ALA A 164 0.78 1.24 14.62
CA ALA A 164 0.23 0.82 13.33
C ALA A 164 -1.25 1.20 13.17
N LEU A 165 -1.60 1.66 11.97
CA LEU A 165 -2.98 1.77 11.49
C LEU A 165 -3.16 0.86 10.28
N VAL A 166 -4.19 0.04 10.32
CA VAL A 166 -4.62 -0.76 9.17
C VAL A 166 -6.00 -0.29 8.74
N VAL A 167 -6.15 -0.02 7.44
CA VAL A 167 -7.42 0.43 6.86
C VAL A 167 -7.89 -0.60 5.84
N GLU A 168 -9.12 -1.08 6.02
CA GLU A 168 -9.78 -2.03 5.12
C GLU A 168 -10.81 -1.33 4.23
N ALA A 169 -10.87 -1.75 2.97
CA ALA A 169 -11.91 -1.39 2.02
C ALA A 169 -13.03 -2.43 2.07
N GLY A 170 -14.24 -2.04 2.45
CA GLY A 170 -15.36 -2.98 2.64
C GLY A 170 -15.85 -3.66 1.37
N LYS A 171 -15.70 -3.00 0.21
CA LYS A 171 -16.05 -3.55 -1.10
C LYS A 171 -14.85 -4.00 -1.93
N ASP A 172 -13.72 -4.29 -1.26
CA ASP A 172 -12.52 -4.76 -1.94
C ASP A 172 -12.81 -6.06 -2.73
N ARG A 173 -12.51 -6.05 -4.04
CA ARG A 173 -12.64 -7.22 -4.93
C ARG A 173 -11.31 -7.80 -5.33
N VAL A 174 -10.21 -7.17 -4.90
CA VAL A 174 -8.84 -7.53 -5.29
C VAL A 174 -8.19 -8.40 -4.22
N VAL A 175 -8.20 -7.93 -2.98
CA VAL A 175 -7.51 -8.59 -1.86
C VAL A 175 -8.47 -9.08 -0.77
N LYS A 176 -7.94 -9.90 0.12
CA LYS A 176 -8.59 -10.42 1.32
C LYS A 176 -7.56 -10.63 2.43
N GLY A 177 -8.03 -10.89 3.65
CA GLY A 177 -7.17 -11.20 4.80
C GLY A 177 -6.51 -9.98 5.44
N VAL A 178 -7.10 -8.77 5.27
CA VAL A 178 -6.64 -7.54 5.93
C VAL A 178 -6.74 -7.66 7.45
N ASP A 179 -7.79 -8.29 7.96
CA ASP A 179 -7.97 -8.66 9.36
C ASP A 179 -6.84 -9.55 9.89
N ARG A 180 -6.43 -10.53 9.09
CA ARG A 180 -5.31 -11.42 9.42
C ARG A 180 -3.97 -10.70 9.39
N TYR A 181 -3.77 -9.79 8.43
CA TYR A 181 -2.59 -8.91 8.43
C TYR A 181 -2.53 -8.12 9.74
N PHE A 182 -3.63 -7.50 10.14
CA PHE A 182 -3.74 -6.77 11.40
C PHE A 182 -3.46 -7.66 12.62
N ALA A 183 -4.04 -8.85 12.66
CA ALA A 183 -3.85 -9.79 13.77
C ALA A 183 -2.39 -10.16 13.97
N LEU A 184 -1.63 -10.38 12.88
CA LEU A 184 -0.23 -10.78 12.90
C LEU A 184 0.75 -9.64 13.27
N LEU A 185 0.33 -8.36 13.18
CA LEU A 185 1.20 -7.25 13.55
C LEU A 185 1.63 -7.32 15.00
N GLY A 186 2.93 -7.32 15.24
CA GLY A 186 3.55 -7.29 16.58
C GLY A 186 3.56 -5.90 17.23
N SER A 187 2.91 -4.92 16.60
CA SER A 187 2.77 -3.55 17.11
C SER A 187 2.04 -3.55 18.46
N PRO A 188 2.60 -2.89 19.50
CA PRO A 188 1.96 -2.77 20.82
C PRO A 188 0.75 -1.81 20.82
N ARG A 189 0.68 -0.92 19.82
CA ARG A 189 -0.43 0.03 19.61
C ARG A 189 -0.85 -0.06 18.15
N LYS A 190 -2.00 -0.65 17.90
CA LYS A 190 -2.53 -0.82 16.54
C LYS A 190 -4.03 -0.57 16.50
N ASP A 191 -4.44 0.15 15.48
CA ASP A 191 -5.83 0.52 15.22
C ASP A 191 -6.29 -0.04 13.88
N TYR A 192 -7.58 -0.32 13.76
CA TYR A 192 -8.20 -0.87 12.57
C TYR A 192 -9.42 -0.04 12.17
N LEU A 193 -9.44 0.42 10.92
CA LEU A 193 -10.56 1.18 10.37
C LEU A 193 -11.10 0.48 9.13
N VAL A 194 -12.41 0.56 8.95
CA VAL A 194 -13.10 0.02 7.77
C VAL A 194 -13.85 1.16 7.07
N PHE A 195 -13.66 1.26 5.75
CA PHE A 195 -14.46 2.11 4.87
C PHE A 195 -15.40 1.21 4.06
N PRO A 196 -16.66 1.02 4.52
CA PRO A 196 -17.52 -0.06 4.03
C PRO A 196 -17.97 0.12 2.58
N GLU A 197 -17.96 1.36 2.07
CA GLU A 197 -18.44 1.67 0.73
C GLU A 197 -17.33 1.79 -0.33
N SER A 198 -16.05 1.75 0.09
CA SER A 198 -14.91 1.89 -0.82
C SER A 198 -14.43 0.55 -1.38
N GLY A 199 -13.97 0.59 -2.63
CA GLY A 199 -13.19 -0.47 -3.26
C GLY A 199 -11.71 -0.43 -2.86
N HIS A 200 -10.91 -1.29 -3.48
CA HIS A 200 -9.49 -1.50 -3.17
C HIS A 200 -8.65 -0.23 -3.19
N ASP A 201 -8.83 0.61 -4.21
CA ASP A 201 -8.13 1.89 -4.37
C ASP A 201 -8.84 3.00 -3.55
N LEU A 202 -8.84 2.83 -2.22
CA LEU A 202 -9.50 3.70 -1.23
C LEU A 202 -9.30 5.20 -1.49
N LEU A 203 -8.08 5.59 -1.91
CA LEU A 203 -7.68 6.97 -2.13
C LEU A 203 -8.10 7.53 -3.50
N LEU A 204 -8.71 6.71 -4.35
CA LEU A 204 -9.30 7.09 -5.63
C LEU A 204 -10.82 6.94 -5.66
N ASP A 205 -11.40 6.31 -4.64
CA ASP A 205 -12.84 6.04 -4.57
C ASP A 205 -13.61 7.16 -3.83
N ARG A 206 -14.90 6.95 -3.59
CA ARG A 206 -15.81 7.92 -2.98
C ARG A 206 -15.38 8.43 -1.61
N ASP A 207 -14.75 7.59 -0.79
CA ASP A 207 -14.32 7.95 0.56
C ASP A 207 -12.89 8.53 0.62
N ARG A 208 -12.24 8.80 -0.51
CA ARG A 208 -10.82 9.22 -0.58
C ARG A 208 -10.45 10.36 0.36
N GLU A 209 -11.32 11.37 0.50
CA GLU A 209 -11.08 12.50 1.41
C GLU A 209 -11.24 12.08 2.88
N ALA A 210 -12.21 11.23 3.19
CA ALA A 210 -12.42 10.72 4.54
C ALA A 210 -11.25 9.81 4.96
N VAL A 211 -10.76 8.95 4.07
CA VAL A 211 -9.59 8.09 4.29
C VAL A 211 -8.35 8.95 4.55
N ALA A 212 -8.09 9.95 3.70
CA ALA A 212 -6.93 10.82 3.84
C ALA A 212 -6.95 11.61 5.17
N ARG A 213 -8.13 12.14 5.56
CA ARG A 213 -8.29 12.82 6.86
C ARG A 213 -8.10 11.86 8.03
N ALA A 214 -8.69 10.67 7.98
CA ALA A 214 -8.54 9.68 9.05
C ALA A 214 -7.08 9.29 9.29
N VAL A 215 -6.30 9.08 8.22
CA VAL A 215 -4.86 8.81 8.29
C VAL A 215 -4.10 9.99 8.90
N ARG A 216 -4.36 11.21 8.41
CA ARG A 216 -3.74 12.43 8.95
C ARG A 216 -4.02 12.58 10.45
N ASP A 217 -5.28 12.49 10.84
CA ASP A 217 -5.70 12.72 12.23
C ASP A 217 -5.16 11.65 13.17
N TRP A 218 -5.10 10.38 12.69
CA TRP A 218 -4.46 9.31 13.43
C TRP A 218 -2.96 9.53 13.64
N LEU A 219 -2.26 10.03 12.62
CA LEU A 219 -0.84 10.38 12.72
C LEU A 219 -0.62 11.56 13.67
N LEU A 220 -1.46 12.61 13.64
CA LEU A 220 -1.40 13.77 14.55
C LEU A 220 -1.63 13.38 16.00
N ALA A 221 -2.59 12.51 16.27
CA ALA A 221 -2.85 12.00 17.62
C ALA A 221 -1.64 11.28 18.22
N SER A 222 -0.73 10.76 17.39
CA SER A 222 0.49 10.11 17.84
C SER A 222 1.59 11.08 18.27
N ASP A 223 1.65 12.27 17.71
CA ASP A 223 2.69 13.25 18.03
C ASP A 223 2.41 13.97 19.35
N ASN A 224 1.14 14.05 19.79
CA ASN A 224 0.71 14.72 21.01
C ASN A 224 0.96 13.90 22.30
N TYR A 225 1.26 12.61 22.23
CA TYR A 225 1.53 11.76 23.39
C TYR A 225 3.02 11.69 23.79
N LEU A 226 3.88 12.54 23.21
CA LEU A 226 5.33 12.56 23.44
C LEU A 226 5.85 13.91 23.98
N GLN A 227 4.91 14.78 24.43
CA GLN A 227 5.26 16.00 25.20
C GLN A 227 5.05 15.74 26.71
#